data_00e7c09866cbf9f3d7bb9733d7620d96
#
_entry.id   00e7c09866cbf9f3d7bb9733d7620d96
#
_cell.length_a   1.000
_cell.length_b   1.000
_cell.length_c   1.000
_cell.angle_alpha   90.00
_cell.angle_beta   90.00
_cell.angle_gamma   90.00
#
_symmetry.space_group_name_H-M   'P 1'
#
loop_
_entity.id
_entity.type
_entity.pdbx_description
1 polymer ?
#
loop_
_entity_poly.entity_id
_entity_poly.type
_entity_poly.pdbx_seq_one_letter_code
_entity_poly.pdbx_strand_id
1 'polypeptide(L)'
;MVADLNARGGINGRQVVLDAVRPFSAIPGFGIAADAVCLEVAGDLETFAVLGGFLGPAEISNICITGPQNTILVGGRTDEERLSQAQAPWIESGTMVKRRMDVFASLLAQNDLIAGRKFVIIGRSDTEETYDVAGESMLAQGAEVVLELLSDETGGDTEAEDAWWDVMVERVRSSGADAILMAGGDRAALRNLFYAGIDLELFIMNSETLSSLSSNVTPEMADGAITLTGLTEQEQFETQGSQTLCIEPFEAAHPDIVVGTPDTHEDGIEKWWRSIMTHCSQLLLFEMVASSAGPVLTHDTFREAMESIPQMSLPVCPFGSLAPGKVDFCDAFRLSTYSDDGSDNGLIVPLTEIMDGTP
;
A
#
# COMPACT_ATOMS: atom_id res chain seq x y z
N MET A 1 12.43 -19.16 -2.77
CA MET A 1 11.00 -19.11 -3.19
C MET A 1 10.78 -19.72 -4.58
N VAL A 2 11.24 -19.15 -5.72
CA VAL A 2 11.03 -19.76 -7.06
C VAL A 2 11.64 -21.16 -7.16
N ALA A 3 12.85 -21.38 -6.64
CA ALA A 3 13.46 -22.70 -6.60
C ALA A 3 12.64 -23.72 -5.79
N ASP A 4 12.05 -23.29 -4.67
CA ASP A 4 11.17 -24.13 -3.86
C ASP A 4 9.86 -24.45 -4.58
N LEU A 5 9.22 -23.45 -5.20
CA LEU A 5 8.06 -23.66 -6.07
C LEU A 5 8.34 -24.71 -7.15
N ASN A 6 9.47 -24.58 -7.81
CA ASN A 6 9.89 -25.52 -8.85
C ASN A 6 10.19 -26.93 -8.30
N ALA A 7 10.76 -27.04 -7.09
CA ALA A 7 11.01 -28.32 -6.42
C ALA A 7 9.69 -29.03 -6.05
N ARG A 8 8.62 -28.29 -5.77
CA ARG A 8 7.26 -28.81 -5.54
C ARG A 8 6.51 -29.20 -6.82
N GLY A 9 7.14 -29.05 -7.99
CA GLY A 9 6.58 -29.43 -9.30
C GLY A 9 6.20 -28.25 -10.19
N GLY A 10 6.46 -27.02 -9.77
CA GLY A 10 6.10 -25.81 -10.50
C GLY A 10 4.59 -25.58 -10.58
N ILE A 11 4.15 -24.80 -11.52
CA ILE A 11 2.74 -24.44 -11.73
C ILE A 11 2.13 -25.36 -12.80
N ASN A 12 1.24 -26.26 -12.41
CA ASN A 12 0.65 -27.27 -13.30
C ASN A 12 1.71 -28.07 -14.12
N GLY A 13 2.83 -28.42 -13.46
CA GLY A 13 3.93 -29.15 -14.09
C GLY A 13 4.90 -28.26 -14.91
N ARG A 14 4.69 -26.96 -14.96
CA ARG A 14 5.60 -26.00 -15.62
C ARG A 14 6.57 -25.41 -14.61
N GLN A 15 7.83 -25.34 -14.99
CA GLN A 15 8.84 -24.64 -14.21
C GLN A 15 8.66 -23.11 -14.36
N VAL A 16 8.78 -22.40 -13.28
CA VAL A 16 8.86 -20.94 -13.28
C VAL A 16 10.32 -20.54 -13.51
N VAL A 17 10.56 -19.72 -14.52
CA VAL A 17 11.89 -19.19 -14.85
C VAL A 17 11.93 -17.72 -14.37
N LEU A 18 12.93 -17.38 -13.58
CA LEU A 18 13.20 -16.02 -13.17
C LEU A 18 14.17 -15.39 -14.18
N ASP A 19 13.64 -14.67 -15.18
CA ASP A 19 14.44 -14.09 -16.25
C ASP A 19 15.28 -12.91 -15.76
N ALA A 20 14.74 -12.07 -14.90
CA ALA A 20 15.43 -10.92 -14.35
C ALA A 20 14.95 -10.53 -12.98
N VAL A 21 15.84 -9.96 -12.17
CA VAL A 21 15.54 -9.16 -10.99
C VAL A 21 16.14 -7.78 -11.20
N ARG A 22 15.33 -6.74 -11.14
CA ARG A 22 15.78 -5.36 -11.36
C ARG A 22 15.45 -4.50 -10.15
N PRO A 23 16.49 -4.03 -9.43
CA PRO A 23 16.26 -3.00 -8.44
C PRO A 23 15.87 -1.71 -9.14
N PHE A 24 14.88 -1.04 -8.59
CA PHE A 24 14.47 0.27 -9.08
C PHE A 24 15.34 1.36 -8.45
N SER A 25 15.84 2.29 -9.24
CA SER A 25 16.63 3.43 -8.78
C SER A 25 15.94 4.75 -9.15
N ALA A 26 15.98 5.70 -8.22
CA ALA A 26 15.47 7.06 -8.46
C ALA A 26 16.40 7.94 -9.33
N ILE A 27 17.53 7.42 -9.83
CA ILE A 27 18.52 8.15 -10.62
C ILE A 27 18.49 7.65 -12.07
N PRO A 28 18.36 8.51 -13.07
CA PRO A 28 18.36 9.99 -13.04
C PRO A 28 17.04 10.65 -12.62
N GLY A 29 15.97 9.91 -12.48
CA GLY A 29 14.66 10.34 -12.06
C GLY A 29 13.73 9.14 -12.03
N PHE A 30 12.73 9.14 -11.14
CA PHE A 30 11.83 8.00 -10.91
C PHE A 30 11.18 7.48 -12.20
N GLY A 31 10.52 8.36 -12.98
CA GLY A 31 9.84 7.96 -14.21
C GLY A 31 10.81 7.40 -15.27
N ILE A 32 11.93 8.07 -15.52
CA ILE A 32 12.93 7.63 -16.52
C ILE A 32 13.50 6.25 -16.15
N ALA A 33 13.81 6.05 -14.87
CA ALA A 33 14.34 4.78 -14.38
C ALA A 33 13.30 3.66 -14.47
N ALA A 34 12.04 3.94 -14.11
CA ALA A 34 10.93 2.99 -14.20
C ALA A 34 10.63 2.60 -15.66
N ASP A 35 10.61 3.57 -16.57
CA ASP A 35 10.38 3.31 -18.00
C ASP A 35 11.50 2.45 -18.59
N ALA A 36 12.76 2.70 -18.22
CA ALA A 36 13.89 1.88 -18.64
C ALA A 36 13.76 0.43 -18.15
N VAL A 37 13.39 0.23 -16.89
CA VAL A 37 13.15 -1.11 -16.32
C VAL A 37 11.96 -1.79 -17.00
N CYS A 38 10.86 -1.06 -17.24
CA CYS A 38 9.70 -1.59 -17.94
C CYS A 38 10.09 -2.09 -19.34
N LEU A 39 10.78 -1.27 -20.12
CA LEU A 39 11.21 -1.65 -21.49
C LEU A 39 12.13 -2.88 -21.47
N GLU A 40 13.03 -2.98 -20.51
CA GLU A 40 13.91 -4.14 -20.38
C GLU A 40 13.11 -5.40 -20.03
N VAL A 41 12.35 -5.37 -18.93
CA VAL A 41 11.73 -6.62 -18.40
C VAL A 41 10.51 -7.07 -19.20
N ALA A 42 9.71 -6.14 -19.67
CA ALA A 42 8.47 -6.46 -20.38
C ALA A 42 8.64 -6.38 -21.92
N GLY A 43 9.50 -5.48 -22.40
CA GLY A 43 9.76 -5.33 -23.84
C GLY A 43 10.87 -6.24 -24.35
N ASP A 44 12.11 -6.07 -23.87
CA ASP A 44 13.27 -6.78 -24.43
C ASP A 44 13.30 -8.27 -24.03
N LEU A 45 12.92 -8.59 -22.79
CA LEU A 45 12.89 -9.97 -22.29
C LEU A 45 11.58 -10.70 -22.60
N GLU A 46 10.53 -9.98 -23.00
CA GLU A 46 9.21 -10.54 -23.32
C GLU A 46 8.70 -11.46 -22.20
N THR A 47 8.88 -11.06 -20.93
CA THR A 47 8.46 -11.88 -19.79
C THR A 47 6.96 -12.07 -19.77
N PHE A 48 6.48 -13.24 -19.32
CA PHE A 48 5.05 -13.53 -19.20
C PHE A 48 4.37 -12.69 -18.12
N ALA A 49 5.07 -12.47 -16.99
CA ALA A 49 4.57 -11.70 -15.87
C ALA A 49 5.69 -10.95 -15.14
N VAL A 50 5.35 -9.78 -14.61
CA VAL A 50 6.19 -9.01 -13.69
C VAL A 50 5.57 -9.10 -12.29
N LEU A 51 6.39 -9.42 -11.28
CA LEU A 51 5.99 -9.42 -9.88
C LEU A 51 6.66 -8.21 -9.19
N GLY A 52 5.86 -7.36 -8.56
CA GLY A 52 6.31 -6.16 -7.87
C GLY A 52 5.68 -4.89 -8.42
N GLY A 53 6.13 -4.42 -9.56
CA GLY A 53 5.73 -3.13 -10.12
C GLY A 53 6.41 -1.94 -9.43
N PHE A 54 6.03 -0.75 -9.84
CA PHE A 54 6.56 0.51 -9.33
C PHE A 54 5.63 1.11 -8.28
N LEU A 55 6.19 1.85 -7.33
CA LEU A 55 5.50 2.51 -6.23
C LEU A 55 5.86 4.01 -6.17
N GLY A 56 5.01 4.80 -5.52
CA GLY A 56 5.22 6.23 -5.33
C GLY A 56 5.30 6.99 -6.66
N PRO A 57 6.23 7.93 -6.84
CA PRO A 57 6.28 8.78 -8.04
C PRO A 57 6.49 8.02 -9.35
N ALA A 58 6.79 6.73 -9.31
CA ALA A 58 6.97 5.89 -10.49
C ALA A 58 5.74 5.02 -10.83
N GLU A 59 4.67 5.08 -10.05
CA GLU A 59 3.48 4.23 -10.24
C GLU A 59 2.87 4.33 -11.63
N ILE A 60 2.91 5.50 -12.26
CA ILE A 60 2.42 5.70 -13.63
C ILE A 60 3.08 4.78 -14.64
N SER A 61 4.35 4.40 -14.41
CA SER A 61 5.08 3.50 -15.30
C SER A 61 4.59 2.04 -15.25
N ASN A 62 3.72 1.66 -14.30
CA ASN A 62 3.04 0.37 -14.32
C ASN A 62 2.16 0.20 -15.57
N ILE A 63 1.65 1.29 -16.14
CA ILE A 63 0.91 1.28 -17.41
C ILE A 63 1.80 0.84 -18.57
N CYS A 64 3.12 1.14 -18.52
CA CYS A 64 4.05 0.63 -19.54
C CYS A 64 4.03 -0.90 -19.58
N ILE A 65 4.03 -1.56 -18.41
CA ILE A 65 4.04 -3.03 -18.31
C ILE A 65 2.74 -3.62 -18.85
N THR A 66 1.59 -3.15 -18.34
CA THR A 66 0.29 -3.78 -18.61
C THR A 66 -0.38 -3.30 -19.89
N GLY A 67 -0.05 -2.11 -20.37
CA GLY A 67 -0.58 -1.51 -21.60
C GLY A 67 0.28 -1.86 -22.82
N PRO A 68 1.23 -0.99 -23.25
CA PRO A 68 1.99 -1.19 -24.51
C PRO A 68 2.77 -2.50 -24.56
N GLN A 69 3.33 -2.96 -23.44
CA GLN A 69 4.09 -4.20 -23.39
C GLN A 69 3.20 -5.43 -23.18
N ASN A 70 1.94 -5.24 -22.84
CA ASN A 70 0.95 -6.30 -22.66
C ASN A 70 1.46 -7.47 -21.80
N THR A 71 2.10 -7.15 -20.67
CA THR A 71 2.68 -8.12 -19.73
C THR A 71 1.85 -8.13 -18.44
N ILE A 72 1.55 -9.32 -17.90
CA ILE A 72 0.83 -9.48 -16.64
C ILE A 72 1.60 -8.80 -15.51
N LEU A 73 0.89 -8.04 -14.67
CA LEU A 73 1.47 -7.42 -13.48
C LEU A 73 0.78 -7.94 -12.20
N VAL A 74 1.57 -8.44 -11.25
CA VAL A 74 1.12 -8.79 -9.91
C VAL A 74 1.86 -7.92 -8.90
N GLY A 75 1.20 -6.94 -8.37
CA GLY A 75 1.76 -5.88 -7.53
C GLY A 75 1.58 -4.51 -8.17
N GLY A 76 2.28 -3.51 -7.63
CA GLY A 76 2.06 -2.12 -7.99
C GLY A 76 0.71 -1.61 -7.51
N ARG A 77 0.55 -0.30 -7.44
CA ARG A 77 -0.74 0.34 -7.17
C ARG A 77 -1.46 0.65 -8.47
N THR A 78 -2.78 0.55 -8.44
CA THR A 78 -3.63 0.88 -9.58
C THR A 78 -4.90 1.62 -9.15
N ASP A 79 -5.57 2.19 -10.11
CA ASP A 79 -6.86 2.87 -10.03
C ASP A 79 -7.70 2.55 -11.27
N GLU A 80 -8.92 3.05 -11.34
CA GLU A 80 -9.83 2.79 -12.46
C GLU A 80 -9.29 3.37 -13.78
N GLU A 81 -8.64 4.54 -13.73
CA GLU A 81 -8.08 5.18 -14.92
C GLU A 81 -6.95 4.35 -15.51
N ARG A 82 -6.00 3.93 -14.66
CA ARG A 82 -4.87 3.07 -15.07
C ARG A 82 -5.33 1.72 -15.57
N LEU A 83 -6.32 1.11 -14.89
CA LEU A 83 -6.91 -0.16 -15.34
C LEU A 83 -7.56 -0.06 -16.69
N SER A 84 -8.19 1.08 -17.02
CA SER A 84 -8.79 1.31 -18.35
C SER A 84 -7.76 1.31 -19.49
N GLN A 85 -6.49 1.54 -19.20
CA GLN A 85 -5.38 1.56 -20.15
C GLN A 85 -4.64 0.22 -20.21
N ALA A 86 -4.86 -0.69 -19.25
CA ALA A 86 -4.22 -2.00 -19.20
C ALA A 86 -4.80 -2.94 -20.26
N GLN A 87 -3.93 -3.62 -21.00
CA GLN A 87 -4.28 -4.68 -21.96
C GLN A 87 -4.09 -6.07 -21.33
N ALA A 88 -3.01 -6.24 -20.57
CA ALA A 88 -2.76 -7.45 -19.79
C ALA A 88 -3.47 -7.43 -18.43
N PRO A 89 -3.70 -8.60 -17.81
CA PRO A 89 -4.17 -8.69 -16.44
C PRO A 89 -3.27 -7.94 -15.47
N TRP A 90 -3.89 -7.21 -14.54
CA TRP A 90 -3.20 -6.52 -13.46
C TRP A 90 -3.86 -6.86 -12.13
N ILE A 91 -3.08 -7.35 -11.17
CA ILE A 91 -3.53 -7.66 -9.82
C ILE A 91 -2.78 -6.76 -8.84
N GLU A 92 -3.49 -5.92 -8.11
CA GLU A 92 -2.95 -5.24 -6.95
C GLU A 92 -2.96 -6.19 -5.76
N SER A 93 -1.80 -6.44 -5.14
CA SER A 93 -1.71 -7.32 -3.98
C SER A 93 -2.29 -6.71 -2.69
N GLY A 94 -2.46 -5.41 -2.67
CA GLY A 94 -3.10 -4.64 -1.60
C GLY A 94 -4.58 -4.39 -1.85
N THR A 95 -5.00 -3.16 -1.56
CA THR A 95 -6.37 -2.65 -1.75
C THR A 95 -6.32 -1.33 -2.49
N MET A 96 -7.11 -1.19 -3.54
CA MET A 96 -7.24 0.05 -4.31
C MET A 96 -7.66 1.23 -3.42
N VAL A 97 -7.15 2.41 -3.72
CA VAL A 97 -7.34 3.63 -2.91
C VAL A 97 -8.80 3.90 -2.60
N LYS A 98 -9.67 3.86 -3.61
CA LYS A 98 -11.10 4.12 -3.41
C LYS A 98 -11.73 3.16 -2.41
N ARG A 99 -11.54 1.85 -2.60
CA ARG A 99 -12.12 0.84 -1.71
C ARG A 99 -11.54 0.94 -0.30
N ARG A 100 -10.25 1.20 -0.18
CA ARG A 100 -9.58 1.40 1.10
C ARG A 100 -10.20 2.59 1.86
N MET A 101 -10.48 3.70 1.16
CA MET A 101 -11.07 4.88 1.78
C MET A 101 -12.54 4.65 2.15
N ASP A 102 -13.33 3.99 1.29
CA ASP A 102 -14.73 3.63 1.57
C ASP A 102 -14.83 2.75 2.82
N VAL A 103 -13.93 1.76 2.96
CA VAL A 103 -13.85 0.90 4.15
C VAL A 103 -13.41 1.70 5.38
N PHE A 104 -12.40 2.57 5.24
CA PHE A 104 -11.95 3.40 6.36
C PHE A 104 -13.07 4.28 6.89
N ALA A 105 -13.72 5.05 6.02
CA ALA A 105 -14.85 5.89 6.39
C ALA A 105 -16.00 5.09 7.03
N SER A 106 -16.30 3.90 6.47
CA SER A 106 -17.33 3.02 7.03
C SER A 106 -16.97 2.52 8.44
N LEU A 107 -15.71 2.10 8.66
CA LEU A 107 -15.24 1.67 9.97
C LEU A 107 -15.24 2.82 10.99
N LEU A 108 -14.83 4.02 10.57
CA LEU A 108 -14.90 5.20 11.42
C LEU A 108 -16.36 5.49 11.84
N ALA A 109 -17.32 5.40 10.91
CA ALA A 109 -18.73 5.59 11.21
C ALA A 109 -19.28 4.52 12.16
N GLN A 110 -18.93 3.24 11.94
CA GLN A 110 -19.37 2.11 12.79
C GLN A 110 -18.82 2.20 14.22
N ASN A 111 -17.71 2.90 14.42
CA ASN A 111 -17.09 3.11 15.73
C ASN A 111 -17.37 4.49 16.34
N ASP A 112 -18.39 5.20 15.85
CA ASP A 112 -18.81 6.52 16.33
C ASP A 112 -17.72 7.61 16.21
N LEU A 113 -16.79 7.46 15.27
CA LEU A 113 -15.67 8.38 15.06
C LEU A 113 -15.97 9.49 14.04
N ILE A 114 -17.14 9.47 13.41
CA ILE A 114 -17.59 10.51 12.45
C ILE A 114 -18.69 11.37 13.04
N ALA A 115 -19.64 10.77 13.73
CA ALA A 115 -20.86 11.43 14.15
C ALA A 115 -20.59 12.67 15.04
N GLY A 116 -21.07 13.83 14.60
CA GLY A 116 -20.95 15.11 15.31
C GLY A 116 -19.58 15.76 15.27
N ARG A 117 -18.61 15.20 14.52
CA ARG A 117 -17.29 15.80 14.30
C ARG A 117 -17.23 16.58 13.00
N LYS A 118 -16.47 17.65 13.03
CA LYS A 118 -16.15 18.49 11.88
C LYS A 118 -14.75 18.20 11.39
N PHE A 119 -14.62 17.85 10.12
CA PHE A 119 -13.36 17.41 9.55
C PHE A 119 -12.73 18.51 8.68
N VAL A 120 -11.42 18.63 8.79
CA VAL A 120 -10.55 19.17 7.74
C VAL A 120 -9.98 17.99 6.95
N ILE A 121 -10.02 18.04 5.63
CA ILE A 121 -9.34 17.07 4.77
C ILE A 121 -8.10 17.74 4.19
N ILE A 122 -6.95 17.10 4.33
CA ILE A 122 -5.67 17.59 3.80
C ILE A 122 -5.14 16.56 2.80
N GLY A 123 -4.77 17.03 1.62
CA GLY A 123 -4.14 16.24 0.56
C GLY A 123 -3.05 16.99 -0.17
N ARG A 124 -2.49 16.37 -1.19
CA ARG A 124 -1.49 16.94 -2.08
C ARG A 124 -1.89 16.74 -3.53
N SER A 125 -1.51 17.67 -4.41
CA SER A 125 -1.88 17.64 -5.83
C SER A 125 -1.35 16.41 -6.57
N ASP A 126 -0.21 15.84 -6.15
CA ASP A 126 0.30 14.59 -6.70
C ASP A 126 -0.46 13.34 -6.20
N THR A 127 -1.38 13.51 -5.25
CA THR A 127 -2.28 12.48 -4.72
C THR A 127 -3.74 12.96 -4.76
N GLU A 128 -4.11 13.81 -5.73
CA GLU A 128 -5.43 14.43 -5.85
C GLU A 128 -6.56 13.40 -5.87
N GLU A 129 -6.39 12.30 -6.61
CA GLU A 129 -7.36 11.19 -6.61
C GLU A 129 -7.64 10.66 -5.20
N THR A 130 -6.60 10.45 -4.39
CA THR A 130 -6.76 10.01 -3.00
C THR A 130 -7.54 11.02 -2.16
N TYR A 131 -7.30 12.30 -2.40
CA TYR A 131 -7.97 13.41 -1.71
C TYR A 131 -9.45 13.49 -2.08
N ASP A 132 -9.79 13.43 -3.38
CA ASP A 132 -11.17 13.48 -3.87
C ASP A 132 -11.98 12.30 -3.33
N VAL A 133 -11.43 11.09 -3.42
CA VAL A 133 -12.04 9.88 -2.87
C VAL A 133 -12.24 9.98 -1.35
N ALA A 134 -11.29 10.58 -0.61
CA ALA A 134 -11.41 10.76 0.83
C ALA A 134 -12.59 11.65 1.18
N GLY A 135 -12.75 12.78 0.49
CA GLY A 135 -13.88 13.68 0.65
C GLY A 135 -15.21 13.00 0.38
N GLU A 136 -15.32 12.33 -0.76
CA GLU A 136 -16.55 11.60 -1.16
C GLU A 136 -16.92 10.52 -0.14
N SER A 137 -15.98 9.67 0.27
CA SER A 137 -16.22 8.57 1.20
C SER A 137 -16.64 9.06 2.59
N MET A 138 -16.01 10.13 3.09
CA MET A 138 -16.37 10.72 4.37
C MET A 138 -17.77 11.34 4.34
N LEU A 139 -18.11 12.10 3.30
CA LEU A 139 -19.44 12.67 3.10
C LEU A 139 -20.51 11.58 2.99
N ALA A 140 -20.23 10.47 2.29
CA ALA A 140 -21.16 9.34 2.17
C ALA A 140 -21.50 8.70 3.53
N GLN A 141 -20.58 8.75 4.51
CA GLN A 141 -20.79 8.29 5.88
C GLN A 141 -21.36 9.38 6.83
N GLY A 142 -21.70 10.55 6.27
CA GLY A 142 -22.33 11.63 7.03
C GLY A 142 -21.36 12.51 7.81
N ALA A 143 -20.09 12.55 7.44
CA ALA A 143 -19.12 13.50 8.01
C ALA A 143 -19.50 14.94 7.66
N GLU A 144 -19.26 15.88 8.57
CA GLU A 144 -19.28 17.31 8.29
C GLU A 144 -17.87 17.77 7.87
N VAL A 145 -17.63 17.91 6.58
CA VAL A 145 -16.36 18.44 6.06
C VAL A 145 -16.45 19.97 6.00
N VAL A 146 -15.71 20.65 6.87
CA VAL A 146 -15.77 22.12 7.00
C VAL A 146 -14.65 22.84 6.25
N LEU A 147 -13.59 22.14 5.90
CA LEU A 147 -12.46 22.70 5.18
C LEU A 147 -11.75 21.60 4.39
N GLU A 148 -11.41 21.93 3.16
CA GLU A 148 -10.62 21.09 2.27
C GLU A 148 -9.37 21.84 1.85
N LEU A 149 -8.20 21.19 1.98
CA LEU A 149 -6.88 21.77 1.71
C LEU A 149 -6.10 20.84 0.80
N LEU A 150 -5.79 21.32 -0.40
CA LEU A 150 -4.93 20.62 -1.35
C LEU A 150 -3.65 21.44 -1.52
N SER A 151 -2.51 20.87 -1.13
CA SER A 151 -1.21 21.53 -1.32
C SER A 151 -0.70 21.26 -2.72
N ASP A 152 -0.16 22.29 -3.35
CA ASP A 152 0.57 22.15 -4.60
C ASP A 152 2.01 21.69 -4.33
N GLU A 153 2.59 20.99 -5.29
CA GLU A 153 4.02 20.74 -5.28
C GLU A 153 4.78 22.04 -5.49
N THR A 154 5.59 22.41 -4.51
CA THR A 154 6.42 23.64 -4.59
C THR A 154 7.73 23.44 -5.35
N GLY A 155 7.94 22.25 -5.92
CA GLY A 155 9.17 21.90 -6.64
C GLY A 155 10.42 21.89 -5.77
N GLY A 156 10.25 21.77 -4.44
CA GLY A 156 11.33 21.81 -3.46
C GLY A 156 11.67 23.24 -2.99
N ASP A 157 10.85 24.24 -3.31
CA ASP A 157 10.95 25.59 -2.77
C ASP A 157 10.39 25.61 -1.33
N THR A 158 11.29 25.54 -0.37
CA THR A 158 10.93 25.51 1.06
C THR A 158 10.29 26.80 1.56
N GLU A 159 10.64 27.97 1.00
CA GLU A 159 10.02 29.24 1.39
C GLU A 159 8.55 29.30 0.93
N ALA A 160 8.28 28.82 -0.27
CA ALA A 160 6.92 28.74 -0.79
C ALA A 160 6.08 27.70 0.01
N GLU A 161 6.67 26.57 0.38
CA GLU A 161 6.02 25.56 1.22
C GLU A 161 5.69 26.11 2.61
N ASP A 162 6.65 26.76 3.27
CA ASP A 162 6.45 27.36 4.60
C ASP A 162 5.36 28.44 4.56
N ALA A 163 5.39 29.33 3.55
CA ALA A 163 4.37 30.38 3.38
C ALA A 163 2.96 29.79 3.13
N TRP A 164 2.87 28.68 2.39
CA TRP A 164 1.61 27.97 2.19
C TRP A 164 1.10 27.41 3.53
N TRP A 165 1.97 26.74 4.31
CA TRP A 165 1.59 26.15 5.59
C TRP A 165 1.17 27.22 6.62
N ASP A 166 1.83 28.37 6.68
CA ASP A 166 1.43 29.47 7.56
C ASP A 166 -0.04 29.88 7.32
N VAL A 167 -0.45 29.97 6.06
CA VAL A 167 -1.85 30.29 5.71
C VAL A 167 -2.78 29.13 6.05
N MET A 168 -2.38 27.89 5.77
CA MET A 168 -3.24 26.71 6.00
C MET A 168 -3.48 26.46 7.48
N VAL A 169 -2.47 26.60 8.31
CA VAL A 169 -2.59 26.50 9.77
C VAL A 169 -3.65 27.50 10.31
N GLU A 170 -3.64 28.74 9.84
CA GLU A 170 -4.65 29.73 10.27
C GLU A 170 -6.06 29.39 9.76
N ARG A 171 -6.18 28.81 8.58
CA ARG A 171 -7.46 28.31 8.06
C ARG A 171 -7.98 27.13 8.91
N VAL A 172 -7.10 26.19 9.28
CA VAL A 172 -7.44 25.07 10.18
C VAL A 172 -7.92 25.61 11.53
N ARG A 173 -7.19 26.53 12.17
CA ARG A 173 -7.60 27.14 13.44
C ARG A 173 -8.97 27.82 13.37
N SER A 174 -9.26 28.51 12.27
CA SER A 174 -10.52 29.25 12.11
C SER A 174 -11.69 28.40 11.61
N SER A 175 -11.46 27.17 11.18
CA SER A 175 -12.49 26.28 10.62
C SER A 175 -13.51 25.80 11.67
N GLY A 176 -13.10 25.76 12.95
CA GLY A 176 -13.89 25.14 14.01
C GLY A 176 -13.99 23.61 13.86
N ALA A 177 -13.00 23.00 13.23
CA ALA A 177 -12.89 21.56 13.11
C ALA A 177 -12.51 20.88 14.42
N ASP A 178 -12.91 19.62 14.56
CA ASP A 178 -12.57 18.73 15.68
C ASP A 178 -11.52 17.69 15.29
N ALA A 179 -11.38 17.45 13.98
CA ALA A 179 -10.59 16.37 13.45
C ALA A 179 -9.94 16.73 12.09
N ILE A 180 -8.84 16.06 11.79
CA ILE A 180 -8.12 16.17 10.50
C ILE A 180 -8.02 14.78 9.88
N LEU A 181 -8.44 14.65 8.62
CA LEU A 181 -8.18 13.49 7.78
C LEU A 181 -7.04 13.81 6.82
N MET A 182 -5.94 13.08 6.91
CA MET A 182 -4.82 13.17 5.99
C MET A 182 -4.99 12.15 4.86
N ALA A 183 -5.15 12.67 3.65
CA ALA A 183 -5.35 11.91 2.41
C ALA A 183 -4.16 12.06 1.45
N GLY A 184 -2.98 12.40 1.96
CA GLY A 184 -1.72 12.62 1.25
C GLY A 184 -0.93 13.77 1.84
N GLY A 185 0.37 13.84 1.53
CA GLY A 185 1.24 14.87 2.08
C GLY A 185 1.47 14.80 3.59
N ASP A 186 1.19 13.66 4.17
CA ASP A 186 1.01 13.43 5.61
C ASP A 186 2.19 13.94 6.46
N ARG A 187 3.43 13.73 6.00
CA ARG A 187 4.62 14.14 6.76
C ARG A 187 4.74 15.65 6.94
N ALA A 188 4.50 16.41 5.85
CA ALA A 188 4.54 17.87 5.92
C ALA A 188 3.39 18.40 6.78
N ALA A 189 2.18 17.81 6.65
CA ALA A 189 1.02 18.14 7.46
C ALA A 189 1.28 17.88 8.95
N LEU A 190 1.73 16.69 9.33
CA LEU A 190 2.04 16.31 10.72
C LEU A 190 3.01 17.32 11.35
N ARG A 191 4.14 17.57 10.67
CA ARG A 191 5.15 18.49 11.15
C ARG A 191 4.61 19.92 11.38
N ASN A 192 3.96 20.48 10.37
CA ASN A 192 3.54 21.89 10.43
C ASN A 192 2.38 22.11 11.40
N LEU A 193 1.43 21.18 11.47
CA LEU A 193 0.33 21.24 12.43
C LEU A 193 0.82 21.09 13.87
N PHE A 194 1.75 20.16 14.12
CA PHE A 194 2.34 19.94 15.43
C PHE A 194 3.08 21.19 15.94
N TYR A 195 4.00 21.75 15.14
CA TYR A 195 4.73 22.95 15.53
C TYR A 195 3.86 24.20 15.66
N ALA A 196 2.73 24.23 14.96
CA ALA A 196 1.72 25.28 15.12
C ALA A 196 0.85 25.09 16.37
N GLY A 197 0.99 24.00 17.11
CA GLY A 197 0.16 23.68 18.28
C GLY A 197 -1.30 23.42 17.94
N ILE A 198 -1.57 22.80 16.78
CA ILE A 198 -2.91 22.35 16.41
C ILE A 198 -3.14 21.01 17.12
N ASP A 199 -4.10 21.01 18.03
CA ASP A 199 -4.50 19.84 18.83
C ASP A 199 -5.89 19.37 18.37
N LEU A 200 -5.92 18.59 17.29
CA LEU A 200 -7.12 17.99 16.72
C LEU A 200 -6.91 16.49 16.56
N GLU A 201 -8.01 15.72 16.61
CA GLU A 201 -7.95 14.28 16.41
C GLU A 201 -7.46 13.96 14.99
N LEU A 202 -6.46 13.07 14.87
CA LEU A 202 -5.79 12.76 13.61
C LEU A 202 -6.29 11.44 13.02
N PHE A 203 -6.67 11.48 11.75
CA PHE A 203 -7.02 10.32 10.94
C PHE A 203 -6.07 10.29 9.73
N ILE A 204 -5.32 9.20 9.58
CA ILE A 204 -4.31 9.07 8.53
C ILE A 204 -4.66 7.88 7.66
N MET A 205 -5.01 8.14 6.41
CA MET A 205 -5.44 7.09 5.49
C MET A 205 -4.31 6.10 5.17
N ASN A 206 -3.08 6.60 5.06
CA ASN A 206 -1.92 5.79 4.68
C ASN A 206 -1.08 5.38 5.90
N SER A 207 -1.33 4.19 6.44
CA SER A 207 -0.57 3.63 7.57
C SER A 207 0.93 3.45 7.28
N GLU A 208 1.35 3.39 6.01
CA GLU A 208 2.77 3.32 5.65
C GLU A 208 3.52 4.60 6.06
N THR A 209 2.86 5.74 6.10
CA THR A 209 3.44 6.98 6.64
C THR A 209 3.87 6.79 8.09
N LEU A 210 3.02 6.18 8.90
CA LEU A 210 3.26 5.94 10.33
C LEU A 210 4.38 4.91 10.59
N SER A 211 4.48 3.89 9.75
CA SER A 211 5.54 2.88 9.87
C SER A 211 6.90 3.30 9.28
N SER A 212 7.00 4.52 8.74
CA SER A 212 8.19 5.03 8.06
C SER A 212 8.44 6.52 8.35
N LEU A 213 8.23 6.96 9.60
CA LEU A 213 8.54 8.31 10.02
C LEU A 213 10.04 8.61 9.83
N SER A 214 10.37 9.87 9.60
CA SER A 214 11.74 10.32 9.35
C SER A 214 12.19 11.26 10.46
N SER A 215 13.47 11.61 10.47
CA SER A 215 14.04 12.56 11.44
C SER A 215 13.32 13.91 11.52
N ASN A 216 12.52 14.25 10.52
CA ASN A 216 11.75 15.49 10.48
C ASN A 216 10.29 15.33 10.97
N VAL A 217 9.86 14.09 11.24
CA VAL A 217 8.54 13.74 11.76
C VAL A 217 8.74 12.67 12.80
N THR A 218 8.63 13.07 14.05
CA THR A 218 8.81 12.18 15.20
C THR A 218 7.51 11.46 15.57
N PRO A 219 7.55 10.32 16.27
CA PRO A 219 6.37 9.62 16.76
C PRO A 219 5.39 10.51 17.52
N GLU A 220 5.88 11.42 18.35
CA GLU A 220 5.06 12.38 19.10
C GLU A 220 4.10 13.19 18.21
N MET A 221 4.49 13.50 16.97
CA MET A 221 3.66 14.28 16.04
C MET A 221 2.43 13.53 15.52
N ALA A 222 2.44 12.22 15.62
CA ALA A 222 1.37 11.33 15.14
C ALA A 222 0.72 10.55 16.30
N ASP A 223 1.10 10.80 17.54
CA ASP A 223 0.57 10.07 18.70
C ASP A 223 -0.96 10.18 18.77
N GLY A 224 -1.63 9.06 18.96
CA GLY A 224 -3.09 8.98 18.95
C GLY A 224 -3.74 8.94 17.56
N ALA A 225 -2.99 9.10 16.47
CA ALA A 225 -3.56 9.07 15.13
C ALA A 225 -4.25 7.74 14.83
N ILE A 226 -5.46 7.81 14.25
CA ILE A 226 -6.24 6.63 13.83
C ILE A 226 -5.98 6.35 12.35
N THR A 227 -5.73 5.08 12.04
CA THR A 227 -5.43 4.65 10.67
C THR A 227 -6.11 3.33 10.33
N LEU A 228 -6.21 3.04 9.02
CA LEU A 228 -6.66 1.74 8.53
C LEU A 228 -5.47 0.81 8.34
N THR A 229 -5.56 -0.38 8.92
CA THR A 229 -4.56 -1.44 8.74
C THR A 229 -5.22 -2.78 8.42
N GLY A 230 -4.44 -3.74 7.98
CA GLY A 230 -4.73 -5.16 8.07
C GLY A 230 -3.97 -5.77 9.25
N LEU A 231 -3.20 -6.83 9.00
CA LEU A 231 -2.21 -7.36 9.95
C LEU A 231 -1.07 -6.36 10.13
N THR A 232 -0.61 -6.16 11.37
CA THR A 232 0.66 -5.46 11.63
C THR A 232 1.84 -6.24 11.05
N GLU A 233 3.00 -5.62 10.91
CA GLU A 233 4.20 -6.31 10.41
C GLU A 233 4.57 -7.52 11.28
N GLN A 234 4.44 -7.40 12.61
CA GLN A 234 4.69 -8.50 13.53
C GLN A 234 3.69 -9.64 13.35
N GLU A 235 2.39 -9.33 13.28
CA GLU A 235 1.36 -10.34 13.02
C GLU A 235 1.55 -11.03 11.66
N GLN A 236 1.89 -10.28 10.62
CA GLN A 236 2.22 -10.86 9.31
C GLN A 236 3.41 -11.81 9.42
N PHE A 237 4.48 -11.40 10.10
CA PHE A 237 5.67 -12.22 10.31
C PHE A 237 5.35 -13.51 11.06
N GLU A 238 4.50 -13.46 12.08
CA GLU A 238 4.14 -14.61 12.94
C GLU A 238 3.16 -15.58 12.30
N THR A 239 2.50 -15.24 11.18
CA THR A 239 1.60 -16.21 10.54
C THR A 239 2.34 -17.48 10.15
N GLN A 240 1.71 -18.64 10.31
CA GLN A 240 2.30 -19.90 9.89
C GLN A 240 2.68 -19.89 8.41
N GLY A 241 1.84 -19.28 7.56
CA GLY A 241 2.11 -19.15 6.13
C GLY A 241 3.36 -18.34 5.85
N SER A 242 3.57 -17.22 6.57
CA SER A 242 4.80 -16.42 6.45
C SER A 242 6.04 -17.21 6.79
N GLN A 243 6.03 -17.92 7.90
CA GLN A 243 7.18 -18.70 8.33
C GLN A 243 7.48 -19.81 7.32
N THR A 244 6.51 -20.66 7.02
CA THR A 244 6.75 -21.89 6.23
C THR A 244 6.90 -21.66 4.73
N LEU A 245 6.26 -20.63 4.16
CA LEU A 245 6.27 -20.38 2.72
C LEU A 245 7.25 -19.29 2.30
N CYS A 246 7.61 -18.38 3.21
CA CYS A 246 8.40 -17.20 2.88
C CYS A 246 9.75 -17.17 3.62
N ILE A 247 9.73 -17.17 4.96
CA ILE A 247 10.93 -16.94 5.79
C ILE A 247 11.86 -18.16 5.77
N GLU A 248 11.38 -19.35 6.17
CA GLU A 248 12.17 -20.58 6.20
C GLU A 248 12.82 -20.91 4.84
N PRO A 249 12.11 -20.84 3.69
CA PRO A 249 12.74 -21.05 2.39
C PRO A 249 13.81 -20.01 2.04
N PHE A 250 13.65 -18.76 2.49
CA PHE A 250 14.65 -17.73 2.29
C PHE A 250 15.90 -18.01 3.13
N GLU A 251 15.77 -18.28 4.42
CA GLU A 251 16.90 -18.59 5.31
C GLU A 251 17.62 -19.86 4.88
N ALA A 252 16.90 -20.89 4.43
CA ALA A 252 17.48 -22.10 3.88
C ALA A 252 18.35 -21.83 2.62
N ALA A 253 17.97 -20.87 1.82
CA ALA A 253 18.72 -20.45 0.62
C ALA A 253 19.87 -19.48 0.96
N HIS A 254 19.80 -18.77 2.08
CA HIS A 254 20.74 -17.75 2.52
C HIS A 254 21.15 -17.97 4.00
N PRO A 255 21.90 -19.05 4.30
CA PRO A 255 22.19 -19.46 5.67
C PRO A 255 23.01 -18.45 6.49
N ASP A 256 23.60 -17.46 5.83
CA ASP A 256 24.36 -16.39 6.49
C ASP A 256 23.46 -15.19 6.89
N ILE A 257 22.18 -15.23 6.53
CA ILE A 257 21.20 -14.18 6.83
C ILE A 257 20.21 -14.72 7.86
N VAL A 258 20.09 -14.04 8.99
CA VAL A 258 19.04 -14.28 9.98
C VAL A 258 17.97 -13.20 9.80
N VAL A 259 16.74 -13.62 9.53
CA VAL A 259 15.61 -12.69 9.39
C VAL A 259 15.12 -12.33 10.79
N GLY A 260 15.43 -11.11 11.24
CA GLY A 260 14.94 -10.60 12.51
C GLY A 260 13.43 -10.40 12.51
N THR A 261 12.83 -10.32 13.70
CA THR A 261 11.40 -10.03 13.85
C THR A 261 11.14 -8.52 13.82
N PRO A 262 9.97 -8.05 13.36
CA PRO A 262 9.64 -6.63 13.36
C PRO A 262 9.77 -5.95 14.73
N ASP A 263 9.24 -6.59 15.80
CA ASP A 263 9.23 -6.03 17.16
C ASP A 263 10.61 -5.94 17.82
N THR A 264 11.60 -6.71 17.35
CA THR A 264 12.95 -6.72 17.88
C THR A 264 13.97 -6.08 16.95
N HIS A 265 13.48 -5.34 15.95
CA HIS A 265 14.35 -4.73 14.96
C HIS A 265 15.23 -3.63 15.57
N GLU A 266 16.52 -3.70 15.28
CA GLU A 266 17.50 -2.68 15.66
C GLU A 266 17.73 -1.73 14.47
N ASP A 267 17.85 -0.42 14.77
CA ASP A 267 18.13 0.57 13.74
C ASP A 267 19.46 0.31 13.01
N GLY A 268 19.47 0.55 11.71
CA GLY A 268 20.61 0.31 10.84
C GLY A 268 20.77 -1.13 10.36
N ILE A 269 19.89 -2.04 10.79
CA ILE A 269 19.82 -3.40 10.26
C ILE A 269 18.81 -3.50 9.14
N GLU A 270 19.10 -4.30 8.13
CA GLU A 270 18.19 -4.52 6.97
C GLU A 270 16.88 -5.18 7.44
N LYS A 271 15.75 -4.60 7.04
CA LYS A 271 14.40 -5.11 7.32
C LYS A 271 14.03 -6.23 6.34
N TRP A 272 14.75 -7.36 6.40
CA TRP A 272 14.58 -8.48 5.47
C TRP A 272 13.15 -8.99 5.38
N TRP A 273 12.42 -9.09 6.50
CA TRP A 273 11.04 -9.58 6.51
C TRP A 273 10.15 -8.78 5.56
N ARG A 274 10.29 -7.46 5.51
CA ARG A 274 9.44 -6.58 4.68
C ARG A 274 9.55 -6.93 3.19
N SER A 275 10.77 -7.02 2.68
CA SER A 275 11.03 -7.40 1.29
C SER A 275 10.63 -8.84 1.00
N ILE A 276 10.97 -9.77 1.90
CA ILE A 276 10.62 -11.19 1.76
C ILE A 276 9.10 -11.37 1.69
N MET A 277 8.37 -10.80 2.64
CA MET A 277 6.91 -10.94 2.74
C MET A 277 6.19 -10.37 1.52
N THR A 278 6.61 -9.18 1.07
CA THR A 278 6.03 -8.54 -0.12
C THR A 278 6.19 -9.41 -1.36
N HIS A 279 7.43 -9.81 -1.68
CA HIS A 279 7.69 -10.58 -2.91
C HIS A 279 7.19 -12.03 -2.82
N CYS A 280 7.21 -12.63 -1.63
CA CYS A 280 6.61 -13.93 -1.40
C CYS A 280 5.10 -13.91 -1.65
N SER A 281 4.39 -12.93 -1.10
CA SER A 281 2.94 -12.79 -1.30
C SER A 281 2.57 -12.59 -2.77
N GLN A 282 3.34 -11.80 -3.50
CA GLN A 282 3.14 -11.61 -4.93
C GLN A 282 3.38 -12.90 -5.72
N LEU A 283 4.42 -13.67 -5.37
CA LEU A 283 4.66 -14.98 -6.00
C LEU A 283 3.56 -15.98 -5.68
N LEU A 284 3.09 -16.06 -4.44
CA LEU A 284 1.99 -16.92 -4.04
C LEU A 284 0.69 -16.56 -4.74
N LEU A 285 0.40 -15.26 -4.88
CA LEU A 285 -0.76 -14.78 -5.60
C LEU A 285 -0.69 -15.14 -7.09
N PHE A 286 0.47 -14.96 -7.71
CA PHE A 286 0.71 -15.41 -9.09
C PHE A 286 0.57 -16.93 -9.23
N GLU A 287 1.17 -17.73 -8.33
CA GLU A 287 1.06 -19.20 -8.31
C GLU A 287 -0.39 -19.64 -8.24
N MET A 288 -1.18 -19.02 -7.38
CA MET A 288 -2.58 -19.33 -7.16
C MET A 288 -3.42 -19.09 -8.43
N VAL A 289 -3.32 -17.90 -9.03
CA VAL A 289 -4.09 -17.57 -10.23
C VAL A 289 -3.63 -18.40 -11.43
N ALA A 290 -2.32 -18.53 -11.64
CA ALA A 290 -1.77 -19.33 -12.73
C ALA A 290 -2.08 -20.84 -12.59
N SER A 291 -2.20 -21.34 -11.37
CA SER A 291 -2.63 -22.73 -11.11
C SER A 291 -4.09 -22.92 -11.47
N SER A 292 -4.95 -21.96 -11.12
CA SER A 292 -6.38 -21.98 -11.43
C SER A 292 -6.67 -21.84 -12.92
N ALA A 293 -5.79 -21.18 -13.69
CA ALA A 293 -5.84 -21.08 -15.15
C ALA A 293 -5.67 -22.46 -15.86
N GLY A 294 -5.20 -23.48 -15.16
CA GLY A 294 -5.08 -24.84 -15.68
C GLY A 294 -3.84 -25.08 -16.54
N PRO A 295 -3.87 -26.15 -17.39
CA PRO A 295 -2.68 -26.59 -18.12
C PRO A 295 -2.28 -25.68 -19.28
N VAL A 296 -3.17 -24.79 -19.75
CA VAL A 296 -2.88 -23.82 -20.81
C VAL A 296 -2.86 -22.44 -20.17
N LEU A 297 -1.69 -21.84 -20.03
CA LEU A 297 -1.51 -20.53 -19.43
C LEU A 297 -1.28 -19.48 -20.52
N THR A 298 -2.27 -18.61 -20.70
CA THR A 298 -2.27 -17.43 -21.56
C THR A 298 -2.78 -16.25 -20.76
N HIS A 299 -2.70 -15.03 -21.29
CA HIS A 299 -3.30 -13.86 -20.66
C HIS A 299 -4.81 -14.03 -20.47
N ASP A 300 -5.50 -14.62 -21.43
CA ASP A 300 -6.95 -14.84 -21.34
C ASP A 300 -7.31 -15.84 -20.25
N THR A 301 -6.65 -17.02 -20.22
CA THR A 301 -6.91 -18.00 -19.16
C THR A 301 -6.47 -17.50 -17.77
N PHE A 302 -5.45 -16.67 -17.69
CA PHE A 302 -5.05 -16.01 -16.44
C PHE A 302 -6.12 -15.01 -15.97
N ARG A 303 -6.69 -14.20 -16.91
CA ARG A 303 -7.78 -13.27 -16.59
C ARG A 303 -9.03 -14.00 -16.12
N GLU A 304 -9.45 -15.03 -16.82
CA GLU A 304 -10.60 -15.86 -16.43
C GLU A 304 -10.39 -16.49 -15.05
N ALA A 305 -9.19 -16.98 -14.77
CA ALA A 305 -8.84 -17.53 -13.46
C ALA A 305 -8.86 -16.44 -12.37
N MET A 306 -8.28 -15.28 -12.63
CA MET A 306 -8.27 -14.14 -11.72
C MET A 306 -9.70 -13.74 -11.30
N GLU A 307 -10.63 -13.69 -12.25
CA GLU A 307 -12.03 -13.32 -12.01
C GLU A 307 -12.83 -14.36 -11.21
N SER A 308 -12.25 -15.52 -10.94
CA SER A 308 -12.91 -16.64 -10.25
C SER A 308 -12.20 -17.09 -8.96
N ILE A 309 -11.23 -16.34 -8.44
CA ILE A 309 -10.53 -16.67 -7.21
C ILE A 309 -11.46 -16.47 -6.01
N PRO A 310 -11.83 -17.55 -5.32
CA PRO A 310 -12.65 -17.45 -4.13
C PRO A 310 -11.88 -16.77 -2.99
N GLN A 311 -12.58 -16.48 -1.90
CA GLN A 311 -11.93 -15.96 -0.70
C GLN A 311 -10.81 -16.91 -0.24
N MET A 312 -9.64 -16.35 -0.01
CA MET A 312 -8.42 -17.04 0.36
C MET A 312 -7.61 -16.25 1.38
N SER A 313 -6.63 -16.92 1.99
CA SER A 313 -5.67 -16.31 2.88
C SER A 313 -4.27 -16.35 2.26
N LEU A 314 -3.60 -15.22 2.25
CA LEU A 314 -2.15 -15.12 2.04
C LEU A 314 -1.45 -14.76 3.35
N PRO A 315 -0.13 -14.98 3.45
CA PRO A 315 0.63 -14.66 4.66
C PRO A 315 0.41 -13.25 5.20
N VAL A 316 0.31 -12.25 4.31
CA VAL A 316 0.14 -10.84 4.66
C VAL A 316 -1.31 -10.36 4.70
N CYS A 317 -2.24 -11.19 4.25
CA CYS A 317 -3.65 -10.83 4.12
C CYS A 317 -4.55 -12.05 4.43
N PRO A 318 -5.18 -12.11 5.61
CA PRO A 318 -5.98 -13.25 6.06
C PRO A 318 -7.28 -13.43 5.28
N PHE A 319 -7.80 -12.36 4.67
CA PHE A 319 -8.97 -12.37 3.81
C PHE A 319 -8.63 -11.70 2.49
N GLY A 320 -8.74 -12.40 1.40
CA GLY A 320 -8.50 -11.84 0.08
C GLY A 320 -9.30 -12.56 -0.98
N SER A 321 -9.72 -11.85 -2.01
CA SER A 321 -10.50 -12.39 -3.11
C SER A 321 -10.26 -11.60 -4.40
N LEU A 322 -10.53 -12.23 -5.53
CA LEU A 322 -10.59 -11.59 -6.83
C LEU A 322 -11.92 -11.96 -7.50
N ALA A 323 -12.49 -11.03 -8.25
CA ALA A 323 -13.78 -11.22 -8.92
C ALA A 323 -13.85 -10.36 -10.20
N PRO A 324 -14.83 -10.54 -11.06
CA PRO A 324 -15.04 -9.63 -12.19
C PRO A 324 -15.11 -8.16 -11.73
N GLY A 325 -14.19 -7.33 -12.23
CA GLY A 325 -14.07 -5.93 -11.85
C GLY A 325 -13.35 -5.65 -10.54
N LYS A 326 -13.00 -6.67 -9.75
CA LYS A 326 -12.20 -6.57 -8.53
C LYS A 326 -10.80 -7.14 -8.77
N VAL A 327 -9.83 -6.25 -8.90
CA VAL A 327 -8.43 -6.58 -9.21
C VAL A 327 -7.51 -6.45 -8.00
N ASP A 328 -7.97 -5.90 -6.89
CA ASP A 328 -7.25 -5.74 -5.65
C ASP A 328 -7.56 -6.90 -4.70
N PHE A 329 -6.50 -7.53 -4.20
CA PHE A 329 -6.65 -8.83 -3.53
C PHE A 329 -7.06 -8.71 -2.07
N CYS A 330 -6.47 -7.78 -1.29
CA CYS A 330 -6.62 -7.79 0.17
C CYS A 330 -7.96 -7.22 0.64
N ASP A 331 -8.66 -7.98 1.47
CA ASP A 331 -9.98 -7.67 2.05
C ASP A 331 -9.96 -7.60 3.58
N ALA A 332 -8.79 -7.62 4.19
CA ALA A 332 -8.61 -7.62 5.64
C ALA A 332 -8.40 -6.21 6.17
N PHE A 333 -9.32 -5.73 7.02
CA PHE A 333 -9.30 -4.36 7.53
C PHE A 333 -9.61 -4.29 9.01
N ARG A 334 -8.96 -3.34 9.68
CA ARG A 334 -9.30 -2.89 11.03
C ARG A 334 -8.86 -1.45 11.24
N LEU A 335 -9.42 -0.80 12.25
CA LEU A 335 -8.87 0.43 12.79
C LEU A 335 -7.71 0.12 13.72
N SER A 336 -6.67 0.94 13.63
CA SER A 336 -5.53 0.93 14.53
C SER A 336 -5.23 2.35 14.98
N THR A 337 -4.57 2.51 16.11
CA THR A 337 -4.01 3.78 16.55
C THR A 337 -2.51 3.73 16.49
N TYR A 338 -1.89 4.86 16.26
CA TYR A 338 -0.45 5.03 16.39
C TYR A 338 -0.13 5.51 17.80
N SER A 339 0.90 4.96 18.41
CA SER A 339 1.36 5.32 19.75
C SER A 339 2.84 5.65 19.75
N ASP A 340 3.18 6.80 20.33
CA ASP A 340 4.55 7.11 20.73
C ASP A 340 4.89 6.30 21.98
N ASP A 341 5.61 5.20 21.81
CA ASP A 341 6.06 4.33 22.91
C ASP A 341 7.47 4.69 23.40
N GLY A 342 8.03 5.79 22.90
CA GLY A 342 9.39 6.27 23.19
C GLY A 342 10.46 5.60 22.31
N SER A 343 10.09 4.75 21.36
CA SER A 343 10.99 4.25 20.33
C SER A 343 11.09 5.23 19.17
N ASP A 344 12.11 5.08 18.32
CA ASP A 344 12.32 5.95 17.17
C ASP A 344 11.21 5.84 16.10
N ASN A 345 10.46 4.75 16.11
CA ASN A 345 9.42 4.46 15.09
C ASN A 345 7.99 4.44 15.64
N GLY A 346 7.79 4.53 16.95
CA GLY A 346 6.48 4.33 17.57
C GLY A 346 5.87 2.96 17.28
N LEU A 347 4.61 2.77 17.62
CA LEU A 347 3.91 1.50 17.49
C LEU A 347 2.51 1.67 16.92
N ILE A 348 2.14 0.83 15.95
CA ILE A 348 0.74 0.72 15.48
C ILE A 348 0.02 -0.33 16.32
N VAL A 349 -1.00 0.10 17.04
CA VAL A 349 -1.77 -0.73 17.99
C VAL A 349 -3.17 -0.96 17.45
N PRO A 350 -3.63 -2.21 17.30
CA PRO A 350 -5.00 -2.50 16.89
C PRO A 350 -6.05 -1.90 17.83
N LEU A 351 -7.08 -1.24 17.27
CA LEU A 351 -8.25 -0.76 17.99
C LEU A 351 -9.45 -1.70 17.83
N THR A 352 -9.59 -2.34 16.69
CA THR A 352 -10.67 -3.25 16.39
C THR A 352 -10.15 -4.61 15.96
N GLU A 353 -10.99 -5.63 15.97
CA GLU A 353 -10.69 -6.91 15.33
C GLU A 353 -10.60 -6.74 13.82
N ILE A 354 -9.85 -7.65 13.16
CA ILE A 354 -9.82 -7.68 11.69
C ILE A 354 -11.18 -8.15 11.18
N MET A 355 -11.76 -7.36 10.31
CA MET A 355 -12.97 -7.70 9.60
C MET A 355 -12.68 -8.11 8.16
N ASP A 356 -13.54 -8.96 7.64
CA ASP A 356 -13.61 -9.32 6.24
C ASP A 356 -14.39 -8.23 5.49
N GLY A 357 -13.69 -7.51 4.64
CA GLY A 357 -14.25 -6.47 3.77
C GLY A 357 -14.49 -6.94 2.34
N THR A 358 -14.66 -8.26 2.12
CA THR A 358 -15.03 -8.80 0.79
C THR A 358 -16.33 -8.13 0.32
N PRO A 359 -16.35 -7.51 -0.88
CA PRO A 359 -17.52 -6.83 -1.42
C PRO A 359 -18.72 -7.74 -1.63
#